data_03e09d85d2233b741930434606ee159c
#
_entry.id   03e09d85d2233b741930434606ee159c
#
_cell.length_a   1.000
_cell.length_b   1.000
_cell.length_c   1.000
_cell.angle_alpha   90.00
_cell.angle_beta   90.00
_cell.angle_gamma   90.00
#
_symmetry.space_group_name_H-M   'P 1'
#
loop_
_entity.id
_entity.type
_entity.pdbx_description
1 polymer ?
#
loop_
_entity_poly.entity_id
_entity_poly.type
_entity_poly.pdbx_seq_one_letter_code
_entity_poly.pdbx_strand_id
1 'polypeptide(L)'
;LNMINEMRTSSTDAWYWKQDDTTKTYCTNLQPLQYDYDLEKTAMQRAAEIAIIYSHTRPNNKDTFSAFYENSVYYTYAGENIAAGYGTADSVNDGWREDNELYAGQGHRRNMLNSKFNCVGIGHVYYNGFHYWVENFAYRDKVNTTPVSADNTETTLTIPVATSKISNFNITFDKDEYSLKTGESTSISVSDPAISVFGHWGSRFVFVTDTPDLTIADSTVATLSGTITGISEGDTTISASLYGLTAHHTAAVKVHNCENHWDDGKITTAPTCTKTGVKQYTCTICSETKTEEIAALGHDYSSDWTIDTAAACETVGSKSHHCTRCDSKKDVTEIPASGHSWNDGAITTEPTCTDEGVKTFTCNACGKTRTEAVAALGHNYSSDW
;
A
#
# COMPACT_ATOMS: atom_id res chain seq x y z
N LEU A 1 -15.57 -37.55 -34.20
CA LEU A 1 -16.26 -37.80 -35.47
C LEU A 1 -16.28 -39.29 -35.84
N ASN A 2 -15.10 -39.97 -35.87
CA ASN A 2 -15.07 -41.39 -36.30
C ASN A 2 -15.99 -42.25 -35.45
N MET A 3 -15.95 -42.15 -34.13
CA MET A 3 -16.81 -42.91 -33.21
C MET A 3 -18.32 -42.64 -33.41
N ILE A 4 -18.67 -41.36 -33.67
CA ILE A 4 -20.05 -41.00 -34.02
C ILE A 4 -20.48 -41.71 -35.31
N ASN A 5 -19.63 -41.66 -36.33
CA ASN A 5 -19.93 -42.25 -37.64
C ASN A 5 -19.93 -43.79 -37.63
N GLU A 6 -19.06 -44.39 -36.80
CA GLU A 6 -19.11 -45.85 -36.55
C GLU A 6 -20.46 -46.25 -35.96
N MET A 7 -20.96 -45.54 -34.93
CA MET A 7 -22.27 -45.79 -34.37
C MET A 7 -23.38 -45.56 -35.39
N ARG A 8 -23.35 -44.46 -36.15
CA ARG A 8 -24.39 -44.11 -37.15
C ARG A 8 -24.52 -45.13 -38.27
N THR A 9 -23.40 -45.72 -38.69
CA THR A 9 -23.36 -46.68 -39.79
C THR A 9 -23.46 -48.15 -39.35
N SER A 10 -23.50 -48.41 -38.04
CA SER A 10 -23.61 -49.74 -37.46
C SER A 10 -25.04 -50.26 -37.57
N SER A 11 -25.21 -51.46 -38.13
CA SER A 11 -26.50 -52.14 -38.21
C SER A 11 -27.03 -52.62 -36.87
N THR A 12 -26.15 -52.73 -35.86
CA THR A 12 -26.50 -53.25 -34.53
C THR A 12 -26.48 -52.19 -33.45
N ASP A 13 -25.78 -51.08 -33.65
CA ASP A 13 -25.53 -50.04 -32.63
C ASP A 13 -26.33 -48.74 -32.92
N ALA A 14 -26.78 -48.51 -34.16
CA ALA A 14 -27.59 -47.35 -34.51
C ALA A 14 -29.04 -47.50 -34.05
N TRP A 15 -29.28 -47.42 -32.79
CA TRP A 15 -30.63 -47.56 -32.21
C TRP A 15 -30.80 -46.60 -30.99
N TYR A 16 -32.08 -46.33 -30.63
CA TYR A 16 -32.47 -45.69 -29.37
C TYR A 16 -33.81 -46.29 -28.91
N TRP A 17 -34.11 -46.15 -27.60
CA TRP A 17 -35.41 -46.61 -27.09
C TRP A 17 -36.55 -45.71 -27.58
N LYS A 18 -37.73 -46.31 -27.80
CA LYS A 18 -38.97 -45.54 -27.88
C LYS A 18 -39.39 -45.13 -26.47
N GLN A 19 -40.42 -44.24 -26.40
CA GLN A 19 -40.96 -43.75 -25.12
C GLN A 19 -41.54 -44.85 -24.22
N ASP A 20 -41.72 -46.08 -24.75
CA ASP A 20 -42.16 -47.25 -24.00
C ASP A 20 -41.05 -47.96 -23.24
N ASP A 21 -39.79 -47.50 -23.39
CA ASP A 21 -38.56 -48.05 -22.78
C ASP A 21 -38.34 -49.56 -23.01
N THR A 22 -39.08 -50.16 -23.92
CA THR A 22 -39.07 -51.61 -24.24
C THR A 22 -38.80 -51.90 -25.70
N THR A 23 -39.14 -50.95 -26.59
CA THR A 23 -39.00 -51.10 -28.03
C THR A 23 -37.89 -50.24 -28.56
N LYS A 24 -36.90 -50.81 -29.27
CA LYS A 24 -35.86 -50.09 -29.95
C LYS A 24 -36.30 -49.53 -31.30
N THR A 25 -35.92 -48.29 -31.58
CA THR A 25 -35.94 -47.71 -32.91
C THR A 25 -34.57 -47.92 -33.52
N TYR A 26 -34.47 -48.72 -34.59
CA TYR A 26 -33.24 -48.87 -35.36
C TYR A 26 -33.17 -47.81 -36.45
N CYS A 27 -32.05 -47.06 -36.47
CA CYS A 27 -31.81 -46.05 -37.48
C CYS A 27 -31.07 -46.67 -38.66
N THR A 28 -31.82 -46.94 -39.74
CA THR A 28 -31.25 -47.56 -40.95
C THR A 28 -30.84 -46.49 -41.97
N ASN A 29 -29.78 -46.77 -42.74
CA ASN A 29 -29.32 -45.93 -43.85
C ASN A 29 -28.87 -44.52 -43.43
N LEU A 30 -28.41 -44.31 -42.18
CA LEU A 30 -27.81 -43.04 -41.79
C LEU A 30 -26.53 -42.82 -42.57
N GLN A 31 -26.36 -41.61 -43.08
CA GLN A 31 -25.12 -41.21 -43.72
C GLN A 31 -24.14 -40.75 -42.63
N PRO A 32 -22.81 -40.98 -42.85
CA PRO A 32 -21.80 -40.39 -42.00
C PRO A 32 -21.91 -38.85 -41.96
N LEU A 33 -21.72 -38.26 -40.80
CA LEU A 33 -21.59 -36.80 -40.68
C LEU A 33 -20.27 -36.33 -41.24
N GLN A 34 -20.26 -35.17 -41.86
CA GLN A 34 -19.06 -34.47 -42.23
C GLN A 34 -18.59 -33.58 -41.04
N TYR A 35 -17.28 -33.43 -40.88
CA TYR A 35 -16.75 -32.44 -39.93
C TYR A 35 -16.87 -31.08 -40.56
N ASP A 36 -17.39 -30.10 -39.80
CA ASP A 36 -17.59 -28.74 -40.26
C ASP A 36 -16.78 -27.77 -39.40
N TYR A 37 -15.70 -27.20 -39.96
CA TYR A 37 -14.78 -26.28 -39.25
C TYR A 37 -15.41 -24.91 -38.94
N ASP A 38 -16.47 -24.48 -39.61
CA ASP A 38 -17.22 -23.30 -39.17
C ASP A 38 -18.09 -23.61 -37.94
N LEU A 39 -18.66 -24.82 -37.92
CA LEU A 39 -19.46 -25.31 -36.80
C LEU A 39 -18.58 -25.60 -35.58
N GLU A 40 -17.35 -26.02 -35.78
CA GLU A 40 -16.33 -26.17 -34.71
C GLU A 40 -16.10 -24.86 -33.93
N LYS A 41 -15.99 -23.73 -34.63
CA LYS A 41 -15.86 -22.41 -33.95
C LYS A 41 -17.02 -22.14 -33.00
N THR A 42 -18.24 -22.50 -33.44
CA THR A 42 -19.42 -22.36 -32.59
C THR A 42 -19.39 -23.34 -31.41
N ALA A 43 -18.95 -24.58 -31.63
CA ALA A 43 -18.80 -25.56 -30.56
C ALA A 43 -17.73 -25.16 -29.55
N MET A 44 -16.61 -24.57 -29.99
CA MET A 44 -15.55 -24.01 -29.12
C MET A 44 -16.05 -22.84 -28.27
N GLN A 45 -16.79 -21.90 -28.87
CA GLN A 45 -17.44 -20.82 -28.12
C GLN A 45 -18.41 -21.38 -27.06
N ARG A 46 -19.25 -22.34 -27.45
CA ARG A 46 -20.21 -22.99 -26.54
C ARG A 46 -19.48 -23.76 -25.42
N ALA A 47 -18.37 -24.45 -25.73
CA ALA A 47 -17.57 -25.15 -24.72
C ALA A 47 -17.03 -24.18 -23.68
N ALA A 48 -16.57 -22.98 -24.08
CA ALA A 48 -16.16 -21.92 -23.17
C ALA A 48 -17.35 -21.35 -22.35
N GLU A 49 -18.50 -21.17 -22.98
CA GLU A 49 -19.72 -20.69 -22.32
C GLU A 49 -20.23 -21.67 -21.25
N ILE A 50 -20.25 -22.99 -21.55
CA ILE A 50 -20.65 -23.99 -20.56
C ILE A 50 -19.64 -24.21 -19.45
N ALA A 51 -18.39 -23.81 -19.65
CA ALA A 51 -17.39 -23.75 -18.59
C ALA A 51 -17.74 -22.71 -17.52
N ILE A 52 -18.46 -21.65 -17.90
CA ILE A 52 -18.96 -20.62 -16.97
C ILE A 52 -20.34 -21.01 -16.43
N ILE A 53 -21.30 -21.31 -17.31
CA ILE A 53 -22.66 -21.74 -16.93
C ILE A 53 -23.03 -23.01 -17.74
N TYR A 54 -23.03 -24.16 -17.08
CA TYR A 54 -23.36 -25.43 -17.70
C TYR A 54 -24.85 -25.48 -18.00
N SER A 55 -25.22 -25.09 -19.22
CA SER A 55 -26.61 -25.02 -19.68
C SER A 55 -26.69 -24.95 -21.21
N HIS A 56 -27.76 -25.45 -21.79
CA HIS A 56 -28.12 -25.17 -23.18
C HIS A 56 -28.57 -23.72 -23.40
N THR A 57 -29.05 -23.02 -22.35
CA THR A 57 -29.22 -21.56 -22.40
C THR A 57 -27.89 -20.89 -22.17
N ARG A 58 -27.50 -20.02 -23.08
CA ARG A 58 -26.21 -19.31 -23.04
C ARG A 58 -26.11 -18.37 -21.82
N PRO A 59 -24.91 -18.01 -21.36
CA PRO A 59 -24.72 -17.10 -20.24
C PRO A 59 -25.38 -15.72 -20.41
N ASN A 60 -25.54 -15.25 -21.65
CA ASN A 60 -26.25 -14.03 -21.99
C ASN A 60 -27.79 -14.16 -22.09
N ASN A 61 -28.37 -15.26 -21.63
CA ASN A 61 -29.80 -15.63 -21.71
C ASN A 61 -30.33 -15.87 -23.10
N LYS A 62 -29.50 -15.89 -24.14
CA LYS A 62 -29.92 -16.26 -25.47
C LYS A 62 -30.03 -17.78 -25.62
N ASP A 63 -30.78 -18.23 -26.61
CA ASP A 63 -30.84 -19.63 -27.05
C ASP A 63 -29.47 -20.11 -27.54
N THR A 64 -29.13 -21.38 -27.34
CA THR A 64 -27.87 -22.00 -27.74
C THR A 64 -27.55 -21.76 -29.21
N PHE A 65 -28.55 -21.87 -30.08
CA PHE A 65 -28.37 -21.74 -31.53
C PHE A 65 -28.13 -20.29 -31.97
N SER A 66 -28.29 -19.29 -31.09
CA SER A 66 -27.88 -17.93 -31.39
C SER A 66 -26.36 -17.81 -31.60
N ALA A 67 -25.55 -18.72 -31.02
CA ALA A 67 -24.11 -18.81 -31.25
C ALA A 67 -23.75 -19.16 -32.71
N PHE A 68 -24.61 -19.92 -33.39
CA PHE A 68 -24.42 -20.26 -34.80
C PHE A 68 -24.46 -18.99 -35.67
N TYR A 69 -25.50 -18.17 -35.48
CA TYR A 69 -25.61 -16.89 -36.21
C TYR A 69 -24.49 -15.91 -35.91
N GLU A 70 -24.02 -15.85 -34.67
CA GLU A 70 -22.89 -15.00 -34.27
C GLU A 70 -21.62 -15.42 -35.02
N ASN A 71 -21.43 -16.72 -35.32
CA ASN A 71 -20.34 -17.26 -36.11
C ASN A 71 -20.63 -17.37 -37.61
N SER A 72 -21.75 -16.77 -38.11
CA SER A 72 -22.17 -16.80 -39.49
C SER A 72 -22.47 -18.23 -40.01
N VAL A 73 -22.88 -19.13 -39.10
CA VAL A 73 -23.28 -20.51 -39.41
C VAL A 73 -24.79 -20.54 -39.60
N TYR A 74 -25.22 -20.81 -40.83
CA TYR A 74 -26.63 -20.94 -41.19
C TYR A 74 -26.99 -22.41 -41.36
N TYR A 75 -28.15 -22.79 -40.88
CA TYR A 75 -28.63 -24.19 -40.85
C TYR A 75 -30.14 -24.32 -41.09
N THR A 76 -30.56 -25.51 -41.47
CA THR A 76 -31.99 -25.87 -41.52
C THR A 76 -32.43 -26.61 -40.27
N TYR A 77 -31.58 -27.49 -39.75
CA TYR A 77 -31.74 -28.20 -38.50
C TYR A 77 -30.48 -28.07 -37.67
N ALA A 78 -30.63 -28.00 -36.35
CA ALA A 78 -29.52 -27.96 -35.43
C ALA A 78 -29.81 -28.79 -34.17
N GLY A 79 -28.74 -29.22 -33.53
CA GLY A 79 -28.74 -29.93 -32.24
C GLY A 79 -27.47 -29.67 -31.48
N GLU A 80 -27.54 -29.81 -30.17
CA GLU A 80 -26.36 -29.61 -29.29
C GLU A 80 -26.31 -30.73 -28.24
N ASN A 81 -25.14 -31.36 -28.08
CA ASN A 81 -24.77 -32.15 -26.92
C ASN A 81 -23.75 -31.40 -26.11
N ILE A 82 -23.88 -31.39 -24.79
CA ILE A 82 -22.92 -30.76 -23.86
C ILE A 82 -22.50 -31.78 -22.82
N ALA A 83 -21.22 -31.74 -22.42
CA ALA A 83 -20.70 -32.56 -21.33
C ALA A 83 -19.62 -31.87 -20.56
N ALA A 84 -19.38 -32.27 -19.31
CA ALA A 84 -18.28 -31.80 -18.48
C ALA A 84 -17.72 -32.94 -17.63
N GLY A 85 -16.42 -32.82 -17.31
CA GLY A 85 -15.73 -33.77 -16.43
C GLY A 85 -15.09 -34.97 -17.14
N TYR A 86 -15.33 -35.17 -18.42
CA TYR A 86 -14.73 -36.26 -19.21
C TYR A 86 -13.33 -35.85 -19.69
N GLY A 87 -12.29 -36.60 -19.32
CA GLY A 87 -10.91 -36.27 -19.60
C GLY A 87 -10.44 -36.51 -21.02
N THR A 88 -11.17 -37.31 -21.80
CA THR A 88 -10.77 -37.71 -23.17
C THR A 88 -11.96 -37.70 -24.12
N ALA A 89 -11.69 -37.62 -25.42
CA ALA A 89 -12.73 -37.71 -26.47
C ALA A 89 -13.45 -39.06 -26.46
N ASP A 90 -12.74 -40.15 -26.17
CA ASP A 90 -13.35 -41.47 -26.06
C ASP A 90 -14.33 -41.52 -24.89
N SER A 91 -13.95 -41.06 -23.71
CA SER A 91 -14.78 -41.09 -22.51
C SER A 91 -16.02 -40.22 -22.65
N VAL A 92 -15.95 -39.04 -23.28
CA VAL A 92 -17.13 -38.20 -23.50
C VAL A 92 -18.07 -38.79 -24.56
N ASN A 93 -17.53 -39.38 -25.64
CA ASN A 93 -18.33 -40.07 -26.62
C ASN A 93 -19.06 -41.24 -26.00
N ASP A 94 -18.41 -42.07 -25.17
CA ASP A 94 -19.08 -43.18 -24.44
C ASP A 94 -20.17 -42.65 -23.51
N GLY A 95 -19.94 -41.50 -22.85
CA GLY A 95 -20.99 -40.84 -22.06
C GLY A 95 -22.21 -40.43 -22.90
N TRP A 96 -22.00 -39.87 -24.09
CA TRP A 96 -23.08 -39.44 -24.97
C TRP A 96 -23.77 -40.59 -25.70
N ARG A 97 -23.14 -41.74 -25.78
CA ARG A 97 -23.81 -42.96 -26.36
C ARG A 97 -25.01 -43.38 -25.56
N GLU A 98 -25.03 -43.16 -24.25
CA GLU A 98 -26.16 -43.42 -23.35
C GLU A 98 -26.72 -44.84 -23.55
N ASP A 99 -25.81 -45.82 -23.76
CA ASP A 99 -26.16 -47.19 -24.10
C ASP A 99 -27.02 -47.90 -23.03
N ASN A 100 -26.82 -47.49 -21.76
CA ASN A 100 -27.51 -48.07 -20.60
C ASN A 100 -28.68 -47.22 -20.11
N GLU A 101 -28.99 -46.10 -20.79
CA GLU A 101 -30.09 -45.20 -20.43
C GLU A 101 -31.40 -45.61 -21.10
N LEU A 102 -32.52 -45.27 -20.45
CA LEU A 102 -33.85 -45.35 -21.03
C LEU A 102 -34.15 -44.17 -21.96
N TYR A 103 -35.27 -44.13 -22.63
CA TYR A 103 -35.61 -43.11 -23.63
C TYR A 103 -35.35 -41.67 -23.13
N ALA A 104 -35.77 -41.37 -21.91
CA ALA A 104 -35.60 -40.02 -21.34
C ALA A 104 -34.13 -39.63 -21.21
N GLY A 105 -33.26 -40.58 -20.84
CA GLY A 105 -31.82 -40.38 -20.71
C GLY A 105 -31.02 -40.39 -22.02
N GLN A 106 -31.64 -40.88 -23.13
CA GLN A 106 -30.96 -41.02 -24.43
C GLN A 106 -31.02 -39.74 -25.30
N GLY A 107 -31.01 -38.57 -24.72
CA GLY A 107 -31.08 -37.29 -25.46
C GLY A 107 -29.90 -37.07 -26.38
N HIS A 108 -28.68 -37.28 -25.88
CA HIS A 108 -27.45 -37.11 -26.64
C HIS A 108 -27.33 -38.17 -27.75
N ARG A 109 -27.64 -39.41 -27.44
CA ARG A 109 -27.65 -40.50 -28.41
C ARG A 109 -28.61 -40.21 -29.59
N ARG A 110 -29.81 -39.69 -29.30
CA ARG A 110 -30.78 -39.35 -30.37
C ARG A 110 -30.29 -38.21 -31.25
N ASN A 111 -29.52 -37.25 -30.72
CA ASN A 111 -28.86 -36.24 -31.53
C ASN A 111 -27.80 -36.86 -32.45
N MET A 112 -26.94 -37.72 -31.91
CA MET A 112 -25.91 -38.40 -32.70
C MET A 112 -26.50 -39.26 -33.83
N LEU A 113 -27.68 -39.85 -33.63
CA LEU A 113 -28.39 -40.71 -34.60
C LEU A 113 -29.46 -39.98 -35.42
N ASN A 114 -29.56 -38.65 -35.32
CA ASN A 114 -30.56 -37.89 -36.04
C ASN A 114 -30.27 -37.85 -37.56
N SER A 115 -31.23 -38.35 -38.36
CA SER A 115 -31.09 -38.39 -39.81
C SER A 115 -31.17 -37.03 -40.50
N LYS A 116 -31.63 -35.98 -39.75
CA LYS A 116 -31.71 -34.62 -40.27
C LYS A 116 -30.41 -33.88 -40.27
N PHE A 117 -29.34 -34.39 -39.66
CA PHE A 117 -28.06 -33.77 -39.62
C PHE A 117 -27.10 -34.35 -40.66
N ASN A 118 -26.32 -33.49 -41.31
CA ASN A 118 -25.29 -33.90 -42.27
C ASN A 118 -23.85 -33.49 -41.83
N CYS A 119 -23.73 -32.66 -40.78
CA CYS A 119 -22.44 -32.25 -40.28
C CYS A 119 -22.43 -32.07 -38.76
N VAL A 120 -21.21 -32.04 -38.20
CA VAL A 120 -20.95 -31.81 -36.78
C VAL A 120 -19.66 -30.99 -36.63
N GLY A 121 -19.67 -30.08 -35.66
CA GLY A 121 -18.47 -29.44 -35.13
C GLY A 121 -18.34 -29.80 -33.65
N ILE A 122 -17.09 -30.02 -33.18
CA ILE A 122 -16.80 -30.46 -31.83
C ILE A 122 -15.91 -29.42 -31.17
N GLY A 123 -16.30 -28.95 -29.99
CA GLY A 123 -15.53 -28.01 -29.16
C GLY A 123 -15.10 -28.65 -27.85
N HIS A 124 -13.90 -28.36 -27.44
CA HIS A 124 -13.34 -28.80 -26.18
C HIS A 124 -12.58 -27.65 -25.51
N VAL A 125 -12.87 -27.41 -24.25
CA VAL A 125 -12.20 -26.43 -23.41
C VAL A 125 -11.79 -27.08 -22.09
N TYR A 126 -10.55 -26.87 -21.68
CA TYR A 126 -10.10 -27.19 -20.33
C TYR A 126 -10.04 -25.88 -19.54
N TYR A 127 -10.82 -25.78 -18.48
CA TYR A 127 -10.91 -24.59 -17.64
C TYR A 127 -11.05 -24.96 -16.17
N ASN A 128 -10.24 -24.36 -15.33
CA ASN A 128 -10.29 -24.51 -13.87
C ASN A 128 -10.31 -25.97 -13.40
N GLY A 129 -9.49 -26.84 -13.99
CA GLY A 129 -9.35 -28.24 -13.61
C GLY A 129 -10.37 -29.19 -14.25
N PHE A 130 -11.29 -28.71 -15.09
CA PHE A 130 -12.33 -29.50 -15.73
C PHE A 130 -12.31 -29.39 -17.26
N HIS A 131 -12.74 -30.46 -17.91
CA HIS A 131 -12.94 -30.54 -19.33
C HIS A 131 -14.40 -30.28 -19.66
N TYR A 132 -14.65 -29.47 -20.67
CA TYR A 132 -15.98 -29.12 -21.19
C TYR A 132 -16.03 -29.43 -22.66
N TRP A 133 -17.09 -30.16 -23.07
CA TRP A 133 -17.22 -30.68 -24.41
C TRP A 133 -18.58 -30.29 -25.00
N VAL A 134 -18.57 -29.96 -26.28
CA VAL A 134 -19.76 -29.63 -27.03
C VAL A 134 -19.71 -30.30 -28.39
N GLU A 135 -20.80 -30.94 -28.78
CA GLU A 135 -21.09 -31.35 -30.17
C GLU A 135 -22.23 -30.49 -30.69
N ASN A 136 -21.95 -29.69 -31.72
CA ASN A 136 -22.95 -28.96 -32.45
C ASN A 136 -23.23 -29.67 -33.76
N PHE A 137 -24.45 -30.15 -33.91
CA PHE A 137 -24.94 -30.83 -35.12
C PHE A 137 -25.73 -29.84 -35.97
N ALA A 138 -25.66 -30.01 -37.30
CA ALA A 138 -26.48 -29.21 -38.20
C ALA A 138 -26.79 -29.95 -39.50
N TYR A 139 -27.86 -29.47 -40.21
CA TYR A 139 -27.98 -29.64 -41.64
C TYR A 139 -27.63 -28.33 -42.33
N ARG A 140 -26.57 -28.38 -43.14
CA ARG A 140 -26.05 -27.21 -43.87
C ARG A 140 -25.89 -27.56 -45.35
N ASP A 141 -26.30 -26.65 -46.22
CA ASP A 141 -26.10 -26.81 -47.68
C ASP A 141 -24.61 -26.65 -48.06
N LYS A 142 -23.85 -25.89 -47.26
CA LYS A 142 -22.41 -25.67 -47.40
C LYS A 142 -21.69 -26.05 -46.12
N VAL A 143 -21.04 -27.21 -46.15
CA VAL A 143 -20.19 -27.69 -45.05
C VAL A 143 -18.75 -27.27 -45.33
N ASN A 144 -18.09 -26.64 -44.37
CA ASN A 144 -16.69 -26.28 -44.47
C ASN A 144 -15.82 -27.44 -43.98
N THR A 145 -15.34 -28.25 -44.92
CA THR A 145 -14.46 -29.39 -44.63
C THR A 145 -12.98 -29.07 -44.68
N THR A 146 -12.60 -27.79 -44.84
CA THR A 146 -11.19 -27.36 -44.90
C THR A 146 -10.57 -27.37 -43.51
N PRO A 147 -9.59 -28.26 -43.24
CA PRO A 147 -8.98 -28.37 -41.94
C PRO A 147 -8.30 -27.06 -41.54
N VAL A 148 -8.48 -26.65 -40.27
CA VAL A 148 -7.73 -25.58 -39.63
C VAL A 148 -6.60 -26.23 -38.83
N SER A 149 -5.43 -25.61 -38.76
CA SER A 149 -4.36 -26.11 -37.92
C SER A 149 -4.82 -26.18 -36.46
N ALA A 150 -4.55 -27.33 -35.83
CA ALA A 150 -4.79 -27.46 -34.40
C ALA A 150 -3.96 -26.43 -33.64
N ASP A 151 -4.61 -25.64 -32.79
CA ASP A 151 -3.98 -24.67 -31.91
C ASP A 151 -4.31 -25.06 -30.47
N ASN A 152 -3.27 -25.44 -29.73
CA ASN A 152 -3.37 -25.81 -28.31
C ASN A 152 -2.85 -24.69 -27.40
N THR A 153 -2.76 -23.46 -27.90
CA THR A 153 -2.33 -22.32 -27.10
C THR A 153 -3.44 -21.88 -26.14
N GLU A 154 -3.02 -21.39 -24.97
CA GLU A 154 -3.95 -20.71 -24.09
C GLU A 154 -4.48 -19.46 -24.77
N THR A 155 -5.79 -19.25 -24.69
CA THR A 155 -6.44 -18.08 -25.27
C THR A 155 -7.43 -17.48 -24.30
N THR A 156 -7.63 -16.16 -24.38
CA THR A 156 -8.63 -15.44 -23.63
C THR A 156 -9.87 -15.25 -24.49
N LEU A 157 -11.01 -15.72 -23.99
CA LEU A 157 -12.31 -15.52 -24.63
C LEU A 157 -13.17 -14.60 -23.77
N THR A 158 -13.77 -13.59 -24.40
CA THR A 158 -14.76 -12.74 -23.74
C THR A 158 -16.15 -13.35 -23.90
N ILE A 159 -16.76 -13.71 -22.76
CA ILE A 159 -18.08 -14.35 -22.73
C ILE A 159 -19.09 -13.35 -22.15
N PRO A 160 -20.08 -12.91 -22.95
CA PRO A 160 -21.15 -12.05 -22.45
C PRO A 160 -22.02 -12.82 -21.44
N VAL A 161 -22.18 -12.26 -20.24
CA VAL A 161 -23.02 -12.81 -19.17
C VAL A 161 -24.14 -11.82 -18.88
N ALA A 162 -25.39 -12.32 -18.80
CA ALA A 162 -26.52 -11.49 -18.41
C ALA A 162 -26.42 -11.10 -16.93
N THR A 163 -26.69 -9.84 -16.61
CA THR A 163 -26.60 -9.31 -15.23
C THR A 163 -27.49 -10.09 -14.24
N SER A 164 -28.63 -10.64 -14.71
CA SER A 164 -29.52 -11.49 -13.91
C SER A 164 -28.89 -12.82 -13.44
N LYS A 165 -27.77 -13.22 -14.01
CA LYS A 165 -27.01 -14.44 -13.64
C LYS A 165 -25.81 -14.15 -12.74
N ILE A 166 -25.57 -12.89 -12.43
CA ILE A 166 -24.47 -12.46 -11.57
C ILE A 166 -25.01 -12.28 -10.15
N SER A 167 -24.37 -12.89 -9.17
CA SER A 167 -24.83 -12.85 -7.78
C SER A 167 -23.94 -12.01 -6.86
N ASN A 168 -22.65 -11.90 -7.16
CA ASN A 168 -21.70 -11.16 -6.34
C ASN A 168 -20.69 -10.45 -7.23
N PHE A 169 -20.12 -9.38 -6.70
CA PHE A 169 -18.98 -8.68 -7.28
C PHE A 169 -17.88 -8.58 -6.22
N ASN A 170 -16.66 -8.91 -6.60
CA ASN A 170 -15.47 -8.79 -5.76
C ASN A 170 -14.39 -8.02 -6.50
N ILE A 171 -13.54 -7.36 -5.72
CA ILE A 171 -12.43 -6.56 -6.19
C ILE A 171 -11.37 -6.51 -5.09
N THR A 172 -10.12 -6.31 -5.46
CA THR A 172 -9.02 -6.05 -4.54
C THR A 172 -8.57 -4.60 -4.67
N PHE A 173 -8.56 -3.87 -3.57
CA PHE A 173 -7.93 -2.55 -3.49
C PHE A 173 -6.42 -2.72 -3.28
N ASP A 174 -5.61 -1.81 -3.81
CA ASP A 174 -4.16 -1.81 -3.58
C ASP A 174 -3.79 -1.58 -2.11
N LYS A 175 -4.72 -1.00 -1.33
CA LYS A 175 -4.60 -0.82 0.12
C LYS A 175 -5.96 -0.99 0.79
N ASP A 176 -5.94 -1.57 1.98
CA ASP A 176 -7.15 -1.67 2.84
C ASP A 176 -7.45 -0.33 3.54
N GLU A 177 -6.44 0.53 3.71
CA GLU A 177 -6.55 1.83 4.35
C GLU A 177 -5.66 2.87 3.66
N TYR A 178 -6.23 4.05 3.42
CA TYR A 178 -5.56 5.26 2.96
C TYR A 178 -5.57 6.28 4.09
N SER A 179 -4.39 6.63 4.61
CA SER A 179 -4.22 7.67 5.62
C SER A 179 -3.66 8.92 4.93
N LEU A 180 -4.39 10.03 5.03
CA LEU A 180 -4.12 11.28 4.32
C LEU A 180 -4.18 12.46 5.30
N LYS A 181 -3.43 13.50 5.00
CA LYS A 181 -3.66 14.83 5.61
C LYS A 181 -4.74 15.57 4.86
N THR A 182 -5.33 16.54 5.52
CA THR A 182 -6.19 17.52 4.83
C THR A 182 -5.40 18.20 3.69
N GLY A 183 -5.96 18.14 2.48
CA GLY A 183 -5.35 18.66 1.25
C GLY A 183 -4.38 17.71 0.56
N GLU A 184 -4.01 16.58 1.16
CA GLU A 184 -3.16 15.58 0.54
C GLU A 184 -3.95 14.71 -0.44
N SER A 185 -3.29 14.29 -1.51
CA SER A 185 -3.87 13.39 -2.51
C SER A 185 -2.99 12.16 -2.71
N THR A 186 -3.63 11.00 -2.91
CA THR A 186 -2.96 9.73 -3.24
C THR A 186 -3.68 9.02 -4.37
N SER A 187 -2.94 8.21 -5.12
CA SER A 187 -3.54 7.33 -6.12
C SER A 187 -4.27 6.16 -5.45
N ILE A 188 -5.27 5.66 -6.15
CA ILE A 188 -5.97 4.43 -5.83
C ILE A 188 -5.93 3.54 -7.06
N SER A 189 -5.69 2.27 -6.85
CA SER A 189 -5.84 1.27 -7.89
C SER A 189 -6.62 0.06 -7.37
N VAL A 190 -7.27 -0.62 -8.29
CA VAL A 190 -8.05 -1.80 -8.03
C VAL A 190 -7.64 -2.88 -9.02
N SER A 191 -7.63 -4.12 -8.56
CA SER A 191 -7.26 -5.27 -9.38
C SER A 191 -8.27 -6.40 -9.24
N ASP A 192 -8.14 -7.35 -10.17
CA ASP A 192 -8.87 -8.62 -10.15
C ASP A 192 -10.40 -8.48 -9.98
N PRO A 193 -11.05 -7.57 -10.75
CA PRO A 193 -12.49 -7.48 -10.70
C PRO A 193 -13.08 -8.82 -11.13
N ALA A 194 -13.87 -9.43 -10.25
CA ALA A 194 -14.47 -10.73 -10.47
C ALA A 194 -15.92 -10.77 -10.06
N ILE A 195 -16.72 -11.53 -10.81
CA ILE A 195 -18.12 -11.76 -10.52
C ILE A 195 -18.35 -13.23 -10.13
N SER A 196 -19.36 -13.47 -9.30
CA SER A 196 -19.88 -14.81 -9.09
C SER A 196 -21.03 -15.07 -10.04
N VAL A 197 -20.89 -16.10 -10.84
CA VAL A 197 -21.93 -16.58 -11.75
C VAL A 197 -22.48 -17.89 -11.22
N PHE A 198 -23.80 -18.00 -11.10
CA PHE A 198 -24.44 -19.23 -10.65
C PHE A 198 -24.56 -20.22 -11.81
N GLY A 199 -23.86 -21.33 -11.68
CA GLY A 199 -23.87 -22.43 -12.64
C GLY A 199 -24.52 -23.71 -12.10
N HIS A 200 -24.58 -24.77 -12.91
CA HIS A 200 -25.20 -26.03 -12.55
C HIS A 200 -24.61 -26.72 -11.29
N TRP A 201 -23.29 -26.51 -11.05
CA TRP A 201 -22.57 -27.05 -9.89
C TRP A 201 -22.19 -25.99 -8.85
N GLY A 202 -22.98 -24.91 -8.73
CA GLY A 202 -22.75 -23.83 -7.78
C GLY A 202 -22.19 -22.57 -8.42
N SER A 203 -21.81 -21.62 -7.56
CA SER A 203 -21.26 -20.34 -8.00
C SER A 203 -19.79 -20.48 -8.44
N ARG A 204 -19.45 -19.83 -9.52
CA ARG A 204 -18.08 -19.69 -10.02
C ARG A 204 -17.66 -18.25 -10.04
N PHE A 205 -16.41 -18.00 -9.65
CA PHE A 205 -15.77 -16.70 -9.83
C PHE A 205 -15.19 -16.61 -11.23
N VAL A 206 -15.47 -15.51 -11.89
CA VAL A 206 -14.98 -15.21 -13.23
C VAL A 206 -14.44 -13.79 -13.22
N PHE A 207 -13.21 -13.60 -13.70
CA PHE A 207 -12.63 -12.27 -13.89
C PHE A 207 -13.38 -11.54 -14.98
N VAL A 208 -13.52 -10.23 -14.79
CA VAL A 208 -14.18 -9.35 -15.76
C VAL A 208 -13.20 -8.30 -16.26
N THR A 209 -13.41 -7.84 -17.48
CA THR A 209 -12.56 -6.82 -18.11
C THR A 209 -13.12 -5.41 -17.96
N ASP A 210 -14.36 -5.28 -17.50
CA ASP A 210 -15.00 -3.98 -17.30
C ASP A 210 -14.46 -3.29 -16.07
N THR A 211 -14.30 -1.98 -16.16
CA THR A 211 -13.80 -1.15 -15.06
C THR A 211 -14.91 -0.87 -14.07
N PRO A 212 -14.73 -1.15 -12.78
CA PRO A 212 -15.74 -0.83 -11.78
C PRO A 212 -15.80 0.66 -11.47
N ASP A 213 -16.99 1.12 -11.08
CA ASP A 213 -17.20 2.45 -10.54
C ASP A 213 -16.77 2.49 -9.07
N LEU A 214 -15.91 3.44 -8.73
CA LEU A 214 -15.49 3.68 -7.35
C LEU A 214 -16.26 4.87 -6.77
N THR A 215 -16.74 4.72 -5.55
CA THR A 215 -17.48 5.76 -4.83
C THR A 215 -16.94 5.94 -3.42
N ILE A 216 -16.95 7.19 -2.95
CA ILE A 216 -16.60 7.52 -1.56
C ILE A 216 -17.88 7.77 -0.78
N ALA A 217 -17.96 7.24 0.44
CA ALA A 217 -19.19 7.28 1.24
C ALA A 217 -19.48 8.68 1.78
N ASP A 218 -18.45 9.44 2.16
CA ASP A 218 -18.59 10.81 2.66
C ASP A 218 -17.63 11.75 1.92
N SER A 219 -18.19 12.53 1.01
CA SER A 219 -17.43 13.51 0.22
C SER A 219 -17.01 14.77 1.00
N THR A 220 -17.50 14.96 2.23
CA THR A 220 -17.04 16.03 3.11
C THR A 220 -15.72 15.69 3.81
N VAL A 221 -15.44 14.40 3.97
CA VAL A 221 -14.18 13.90 4.53
C VAL A 221 -13.11 13.76 3.46
N ALA A 222 -13.44 13.14 2.33
CA ALA A 222 -12.53 12.98 1.21
C ALA A 222 -13.29 13.00 -0.13
N THR A 223 -12.60 13.32 -1.22
CA THR A 223 -13.14 13.26 -2.59
C THR A 223 -12.35 12.26 -3.43
N LEU A 224 -13.02 11.75 -4.49
CA LEU A 224 -12.45 10.80 -5.43
C LEU A 224 -12.64 11.30 -6.86
N SER A 225 -11.53 11.56 -7.54
CA SER A 225 -11.49 11.96 -8.95
C SER A 225 -10.21 11.45 -9.60
N GLY A 226 -10.15 10.11 -9.81
CA GLY A 226 -8.91 9.43 -10.23
C GLY A 226 -7.87 9.30 -9.11
N THR A 227 -7.91 10.20 -8.13
CA THR A 227 -7.12 10.16 -6.90
C THR A 227 -8.04 10.40 -5.71
N ILE A 228 -7.63 9.93 -4.52
CA ILE A 228 -8.30 10.26 -3.26
C ILE A 228 -7.66 11.54 -2.73
N THR A 229 -8.48 12.53 -2.37
CA THR A 229 -8.02 13.80 -1.75
C THR A 229 -8.72 13.99 -0.41
N GLY A 230 -7.95 14.16 0.66
CA GLY A 230 -8.47 14.49 1.99
C GLY A 230 -9.02 15.91 2.04
N ILE A 231 -10.24 16.09 2.52
CA ILE A 231 -10.93 17.40 2.60
C ILE A 231 -10.99 17.90 4.02
N SER A 232 -11.49 17.10 4.92
CA SER A 232 -11.60 17.45 6.36
C SER A 232 -11.29 16.24 7.23
N GLU A 233 -10.89 16.48 8.45
CA GLU A 233 -10.61 15.43 9.44
C GLU A 233 -11.82 14.53 9.64
N GLY A 234 -11.59 13.21 9.58
CA GLY A 234 -12.63 12.20 9.75
C GLY A 234 -12.28 10.89 9.05
N ASP A 235 -13.19 9.94 9.19
CA ASP A 235 -13.09 8.61 8.57
C ASP A 235 -14.21 8.44 7.55
N THR A 236 -13.88 7.84 6.42
CA THR A 236 -14.85 7.43 5.39
C THR A 236 -14.39 6.14 4.73
N THR A 237 -15.14 5.65 3.76
CA THR A 237 -14.80 4.43 3.03
C THR A 237 -14.96 4.61 1.52
N ILE A 238 -14.20 3.83 0.77
CA ILE A 238 -14.36 3.68 -0.68
C ILE A 238 -14.98 2.32 -0.93
N SER A 239 -16.01 2.29 -1.74
CA SER A 239 -16.64 1.09 -2.27
C SER A 239 -16.51 1.04 -3.79
N ALA A 240 -16.56 -0.18 -4.33
CA ALA A 240 -16.58 -0.43 -5.78
C ALA A 240 -17.92 -1.03 -6.17
N SER A 241 -18.43 -0.67 -7.34
CA SER A 241 -19.65 -1.26 -7.90
C SER A 241 -19.49 -1.60 -9.38
N LEU A 242 -20.14 -2.69 -9.79
CA LEU A 242 -20.18 -3.13 -11.18
C LEU A 242 -21.49 -3.87 -11.44
N TYR A 243 -22.12 -3.65 -12.60
CA TYR A 243 -23.39 -4.26 -12.99
C TYR A 243 -24.53 -4.12 -11.96
N GLY A 244 -24.52 -3.02 -11.18
CA GLY A 244 -25.52 -2.79 -10.13
C GLY A 244 -25.26 -3.57 -8.82
N LEU A 245 -24.12 -4.24 -8.70
CA LEU A 245 -23.68 -4.90 -7.49
C LEU A 245 -22.55 -4.09 -6.83
N THR A 246 -22.57 -4.01 -5.51
CA THR A 246 -21.48 -3.40 -4.72
C THR A 246 -20.56 -4.50 -4.19
N ALA A 247 -19.27 -4.29 -4.29
CA ALA A 247 -18.29 -5.22 -3.73
C ALA A 247 -18.43 -5.31 -2.20
N HIS A 248 -18.20 -6.51 -1.66
CA HIS A 248 -18.22 -6.73 -0.21
C HIS A 248 -17.03 -6.08 0.50
N HIS A 249 -15.90 -5.99 -0.20
CA HIS A 249 -14.70 -5.35 0.34
C HIS A 249 -14.75 -3.84 0.08
N THR A 250 -14.41 -3.07 1.12
CA THR A 250 -14.27 -1.61 1.06
C THR A 250 -12.90 -1.23 1.58
N ALA A 251 -12.33 -0.14 1.08
CA ALA A 251 -11.11 0.43 1.64
C ALA A 251 -11.44 1.59 2.57
N ALA A 252 -10.77 1.65 3.72
CA ALA A 252 -10.91 2.76 4.66
C ALA A 252 -10.14 4.00 4.16
N VAL A 253 -10.67 5.19 4.41
CA VAL A 253 -9.98 6.46 4.20
C VAL A 253 -10.01 7.24 5.50
N LYS A 254 -8.84 7.53 6.04
CA LYS A 254 -8.67 8.34 7.25
C LYS A 254 -7.99 9.64 6.89
N VAL A 255 -8.66 10.74 7.16
CA VAL A 255 -8.13 12.08 6.96
C VAL A 255 -7.86 12.71 8.30
N HIS A 256 -6.65 13.24 8.51
CA HIS A 256 -6.25 13.88 9.74
C HIS A 256 -5.72 15.29 9.48
N ASN A 257 -5.90 16.15 10.48
CA ASN A 257 -5.33 17.48 10.52
C ASN A 257 -4.33 17.58 11.68
N CYS A 258 -3.04 17.73 11.38
CA CYS A 258 -2.01 17.81 12.40
C CYS A 258 -2.16 19.04 13.31
N GLU A 259 -2.87 20.09 12.90
CA GLU A 259 -3.00 21.31 13.72
C GLU A 259 -3.63 21.04 15.09
N ASN A 260 -4.51 20.04 15.20
CA ASN A 260 -5.22 19.68 16.43
C ASN A 260 -4.58 18.52 17.21
N HIS A 261 -3.49 17.92 16.68
CA HIS A 261 -2.92 16.67 17.19
C HIS A 261 -1.43 16.77 17.54
N TRP A 262 -0.94 17.97 17.82
CA TRP A 262 0.44 18.15 18.31
C TRP A 262 0.52 17.73 19.78
N ASP A 263 1.60 17.04 20.14
CA ASP A 263 1.96 16.77 21.54
C ASP A 263 2.32 18.05 22.29
N ASP A 264 2.62 17.94 23.60
CA ASP A 264 3.01 19.08 24.43
C ASP A 264 4.37 19.69 24.03
N GLY A 265 5.09 19.05 23.11
CA GLY A 265 6.38 19.44 22.60
C GLY A 265 7.52 19.23 23.60
N LYS A 266 8.69 18.90 23.08
CA LYS A 266 9.91 18.65 23.82
C LYS A 266 10.98 19.69 23.46
N ILE A 267 11.66 20.25 24.48
CA ILE A 267 12.82 21.10 24.23
C ILE A 267 13.97 20.23 23.71
N THR A 268 14.36 20.45 22.46
CA THR A 268 15.47 19.76 21.80
C THR A 268 16.77 20.53 21.90
N THR A 269 16.67 21.86 22.01
CA THR A 269 17.80 22.75 22.28
C THR A 269 17.37 23.74 23.32
N ALA A 270 18.02 23.73 24.49
CA ALA A 270 17.75 24.69 25.55
C ALA A 270 18.23 26.09 25.15
N PRO A 271 17.46 27.17 25.43
CA PRO A 271 17.93 28.53 25.21
C PRO A 271 19.06 28.88 26.17
N THR A 272 20.00 29.70 25.73
CA THR A 272 21.05 30.29 26.57
C THR A 272 20.79 31.75 26.77
N CYS A 273 21.68 32.45 27.48
CA CYS A 273 21.56 33.91 27.68
C CYS A 273 21.46 34.67 26.34
N THR A 274 22.15 34.20 25.30
CA THR A 274 22.31 34.93 24.03
C THR A 274 21.81 34.21 22.82
N LYS A 275 21.54 32.88 22.93
CA LYS A 275 21.04 32.06 21.81
C LYS A 275 19.65 31.56 22.13
N THR A 276 18.80 31.54 21.10
CA THR A 276 17.48 30.95 21.14
C THR A 276 17.56 29.43 21.31
N GLY A 277 16.57 28.87 21.95
CA GLY A 277 16.34 27.42 22.02
C GLY A 277 15.38 26.97 20.97
N VAL A 278 15.14 25.66 20.91
CA VAL A 278 14.17 25.00 20.00
C VAL A 278 13.27 24.05 20.78
N LYS A 279 11.97 24.21 20.63
CA LYS A 279 10.96 23.27 21.07
C LYS A 279 10.41 22.55 19.85
N GLN A 280 10.42 21.22 19.87
CA GLN A 280 9.89 20.38 18.81
C GLN A 280 8.60 19.74 19.28
N TYR A 281 7.58 19.82 18.43
CA TYR A 281 6.29 19.14 18.60
C TYR A 281 6.20 18.01 17.61
N THR A 282 5.54 16.91 17.98
CA THR A 282 5.29 15.75 17.13
C THR A 282 3.79 15.54 17.01
N CYS A 283 3.30 15.35 15.78
CA CYS A 283 1.90 14.97 15.57
C CYS A 283 1.66 13.55 16.08
N THR A 284 0.68 13.37 16.96
CA THR A 284 0.38 12.09 17.60
C THR A 284 -0.24 11.06 16.66
N ILE A 285 -0.69 11.49 15.46
CA ILE A 285 -1.32 10.63 14.45
C ILE A 285 -0.31 10.22 13.38
N CYS A 286 0.42 11.17 12.78
CA CYS A 286 1.29 10.90 11.62
C CYS A 286 2.79 11.01 11.91
N SER A 287 3.17 11.33 13.17
CA SER A 287 4.58 11.50 13.59
C SER A 287 5.33 12.64 12.88
N GLU A 288 4.65 13.52 12.16
CA GLU A 288 5.26 14.74 11.64
C GLU A 288 5.75 15.62 12.78
N THR A 289 6.80 16.42 12.50
CA THR A 289 7.38 17.31 13.48
C THR A 289 7.36 18.76 13.01
N LYS A 290 7.08 19.68 13.93
CA LYS A 290 7.29 21.11 13.75
C LYS A 290 8.15 21.65 14.89
N THR A 291 8.83 22.75 14.64
CA THR A 291 9.67 23.40 15.64
C THR A 291 9.20 24.81 15.91
N GLU A 292 9.36 25.23 17.17
CA GLU A 292 9.12 26.59 17.63
C GLU A 292 10.40 27.12 18.29
N GLU A 293 10.72 28.36 18.03
CA GLU A 293 11.87 29.02 18.61
C GLU A 293 11.55 29.51 20.01
N ILE A 294 12.39 29.13 20.98
CA ILE A 294 12.32 29.66 22.36
C ILE A 294 13.25 30.84 22.45
N ALA A 295 12.74 32.01 22.86
CA ALA A 295 13.55 33.20 23.00
C ALA A 295 14.77 32.99 23.93
N ALA A 296 15.87 33.65 23.60
CA ALA A 296 17.03 33.66 24.45
C ALA A 296 16.68 34.21 25.86
N LEU A 297 17.26 33.60 26.89
CA LEU A 297 16.94 33.93 28.31
C LEU A 297 17.34 35.34 28.75
N GLY A 298 18.24 35.98 27.97
CA GLY A 298 18.89 37.20 28.41
C GLY A 298 19.91 36.96 29.55
N HIS A 299 20.59 37.99 29.96
CA HIS A 299 21.48 37.94 31.13
C HIS A 299 20.71 38.33 32.37
N ASP A 300 20.93 37.58 33.44
CA ASP A 300 20.41 37.84 34.79
C ASP A 300 21.61 38.09 35.70
N TYR A 301 21.94 39.37 35.85
CA TYR A 301 23.12 39.76 36.61
C TYR A 301 22.78 39.85 38.10
N SER A 302 23.62 39.23 38.93
CA SER A 302 23.55 39.37 40.39
C SER A 302 23.62 40.84 40.81
N SER A 303 22.88 41.18 41.83
CA SER A 303 23.02 42.49 42.51
C SER A 303 24.30 42.61 43.31
N ASP A 304 24.92 41.49 43.66
CA ASP A 304 26.12 41.44 44.47
C ASP A 304 27.37 41.58 43.62
N TRP A 305 28.35 42.34 44.15
CA TRP A 305 29.67 42.48 43.53
C TRP A 305 30.46 41.19 43.73
N THR A 306 31.03 40.70 42.67
CA THR A 306 32.04 39.64 42.72
C THR A 306 33.42 40.25 42.44
N ILE A 307 34.39 39.93 43.27
CA ILE A 307 35.77 40.31 43.02
C ILE A 307 36.33 39.43 41.92
N ASP A 308 36.64 40.05 40.78
CA ASP A 308 37.26 39.35 39.64
C ASP A 308 38.72 39.16 39.81
N THR A 309 39.38 40.26 40.30
CA THR A 309 40.78 40.27 40.62
C THR A 309 40.97 41.06 41.92
N ALA A 310 41.64 40.48 42.91
CA ALA A 310 41.93 41.17 44.16
C ALA A 310 42.95 42.27 43.92
N ALA A 311 42.68 43.41 44.51
CA ALA A 311 43.70 44.49 44.54
C ALA A 311 44.92 44.07 45.37
N ALA A 312 46.14 44.44 44.92
CA ALA A 312 47.33 44.23 45.66
C ALA A 312 47.97 45.65 46.05
N CYS A 313 49.08 45.66 46.74
CA CYS A 313 49.66 46.90 47.21
C CYS A 313 49.89 47.92 46.10
N GLU A 314 50.32 47.48 44.92
CA GLU A 314 50.67 48.35 43.79
C GLU A 314 49.85 48.11 42.54
N THR A 315 49.02 47.12 42.55
CA THR A 315 48.15 46.75 41.38
C THR A 315 46.72 46.92 41.74
N VAL A 316 45.95 47.47 40.80
CA VAL A 316 44.50 47.59 40.91
C VAL A 316 43.87 46.23 40.78
N GLY A 317 42.79 45.96 41.48
CA GLY A 317 41.88 44.84 41.32
C GLY A 317 40.71 45.22 40.45
N SER A 318 39.82 44.29 40.28
CA SER A 318 38.51 44.51 39.60
C SER A 318 37.41 43.75 40.28
N LYS A 319 36.19 44.27 40.13
CA LYS A 319 34.95 43.65 40.54
C LYS A 319 33.87 43.91 39.48
N SER A 320 32.94 43.00 39.37
CA SER A 320 31.82 43.13 38.43
C SER A 320 30.59 42.43 38.95
N HIS A 321 29.43 42.65 38.29
CA HIS A 321 28.23 41.85 38.46
C HIS A 321 28.28 40.69 37.48
N HIS A 322 28.27 39.46 37.98
CA HIS A 322 28.28 38.25 37.16
C HIS A 322 26.86 37.82 36.79
N CYS A 323 26.66 37.34 35.55
CA CYS A 323 25.46 36.70 35.19
C CYS A 323 25.32 35.37 35.94
N THR A 324 24.07 35.08 36.47
CA THR A 324 23.84 33.87 37.23
C THR A 324 23.79 32.60 36.34
N ARG A 325 23.75 32.78 34.99
CA ARG A 325 23.52 31.71 34.00
C ARG A 325 24.69 31.50 33.05
N CYS A 326 25.68 32.43 32.99
CA CYS A 326 26.81 32.32 32.10
C CYS A 326 27.99 33.21 32.63
N ASP A 327 29.13 33.17 31.95
CA ASP A 327 30.33 33.90 32.34
C ASP A 327 30.33 35.40 31.98
N SER A 328 29.17 35.91 31.53
CA SER A 328 29.05 37.32 31.17
C SER A 328 29.10 38.19 32.42
N LYS A 329 29.83 39.33 32.31
CA LYS A 329 30.02 40.32 33.35
C LYS A 329 29.53 41.67 32.88
N LYS A 330 29.02 42.48 33.81
CA LYS A 330 28.69 43.88 33.55
C LYS A 330 29.21 44.79 34.68
N ASP A 331 29.26 46.09 34.42
CA ASP A 331 29.64 47.12 35.37
C ASP A 331 31.03 46.86 35.98
N VAL A 332 31.98 46.41 35.14
CA VAL A 332 33.36 46.14 35.58
C VAL A 332 34.00 47.44 36.17
N THR A 333 34.34 47.41 37.44
CA THR A 333 34.87 48.56 38.17
C THR A 333 36.22 48.22 38.79
N GLU A 334 37.13 49.14 38.74
CA GLU A 334 38.42 48.98 39.38
C GLU A 334 38.32 49.04 40.88
N ILE A 335 39.04 48.18 41.55
CA ILE A 335 39.35 48.30 42.99
C ILE A 335 40.68 48.92 43.10
N PRO A 336 40.78 50.11 43.72
CA PRO A 336 42.11 50.81 43.90
C PRO A 336 43.13 49.91 44.57
N ALA A 337 44.40 50.07 44.19
CA ALA A 337 45.50 49.40 44.84
C ALA A 337 45.49 49.74 46.37
N SER A 338 45.73 48.74 47.19
CA SER A 338 45.61 48.85 48.65
C SER A 338 46.68 49.69 49.27
N GLY A 339 47.75 50.03 48.50
CA GLY A 339 48.92 50.69 49.06
C GLY A 339 49.74 49.77 49.97
N HIS A 340 50.84 50.33 50.51
CA HIS A 340 51.67 49.59 51.45
C HIS A 340 51.29 49.92 52.89
N SER A 341 51.09 48.87 53.65
CA SER A 341 50.98 48.96 55.12
C SER A 341 52.34 48.60 55.76
N TRP A 342 53.09 49.61 56.06
CA TRP A 342 54.44 49.42 56.62
C TRP A 342 54.35 49.05 58.11
N ASN A 343 55.22 48.14 58.57
CA ASN A 343 55.43 47.87 59.99
C ASN A 343 56.20 49.05 60.69
N ASP A 344 56.42 48.95 61.98
CA ASP A 344 57.08 49.98 62.75
C ASP A 344 58.56 50.21 62.38
N GLY A 345 59.09 49.36 61.49
CA GLY A 345 60.48 49.39 61.05
C GLY A 345 61.49 48.98 62.15
N ALA A 346 62.56 48.36 61.72
CA ALA A 346 63.65 47.97 62.59
C ALA A 346 64.90 48.66 62.09
N ILE A 347 65.81 49.08 63.04
CA ILE A 347 67.14 49.57 62.69
C ILE A 347 67.90 48.36 62.13
N THR A 348 68.28 48.44 60.84
CA THR A 348 69.04 47.40 60.16
C THR A 348 70.50 47.71 60.03
N THR A 349 70.86 49.04 60.23
CA THR A 349 72.19 49.48 60.35
C THR A 349 72.23 50.56 61.45
N GLU A 350 72.95 50.30 62.51
CA GLU A 350 73.09 51.26 63.62
C GLU A 350 73.86 52.50 63.16
N PRO A 351 73.43 53.72 63.56
CA PRO A 351 74.16 54.90 63.28
C PRO A 351 75.45 54.94 64.11
N THR A 352 76.53 55.53 63.57
CA THR A 352 77.74 55.75 64.25
C THR A 352 77.88 57.24 64.64
N CYS A 353 78.97 57.67 65.26
CA CYS A 353 79.19 59.11 65.56
C CYS A 353 79.21 59.95 64.30
N THR A 354 79.63 59.39 63.15
CA THR A 354 79.83 60.12 61.89
C THR A 354 78.92 59.68 60.78
N ASP A 355 78.44 58.47 60.79
CA ASP A 355 77.65 57.87 59.70
C ASP A 355 76.22 57.66 60.14
N GLU A 356 75.34 57.92 59.22
CA GLU A 356 73.90 57.66 59.40
C GLU A 356 73.58 56.14 59.44
N GLY A 357 72.70 55.75 60.30
CA GLY A 357 72.12 54.42 60.34
C GLY A 357 70.95 54.25 59.31
N VAL A 358 70.42 53.06 59.20
CA VAL A 358 69.32 52.73 58.31
C VAL A 358 68.24 52.06 59.13
N LYS A 359 67.00 52.58 59.04
CA LYS A 359 65.76 51.92 59.50
C LYS A 359 65.04 51.37 58.35
N THR A 360 64.75 50.05 58.33
CA THR A 360 64.04 49.33 57.28
C THR A 360 62.66 49.05 57.75
N PHE A 361 61.70 49.43 56.95
CA PHE A 361 60.27 49.11 57.09
C PHE A 361 59.89 48.04 56.08
N THR A 362 59.10 47.07 56.50
CA THR A 362 58.60 45.98 55.64
C THR A 362 57.09 46.12 55.51
N CYS A 363 56.56 46.03 54.29
CA CYS A 363 55.12 46.00 54.09
C CYS A 363 54.55 44.69 54.60
N ASN A 364 53.56 44.76 55.48
CA ASN A 364 52.90 43.61 56.08
C ASN A 364 52.11 42.74 55.08
N ALA A 365 51.68 43.33 53.92
CA ALA A 365 50.89 42.66 52.94
C ALA A 365 51.71 42.03 51.80
N CYS A 366 52.82 42.64 51.36
CA CYS A 366 53.58 42.20 50.20
C CYS A 366 55.07 41.93 50.43
N GLY A 367 55.56 42.21 51.62
CA GLY A 367 56.96 41.97 51.97
C GLY A 367 58.00 42.96 51.38
N LYS A 368 57.54 43.92 50.53
CA LYS A 368 58.43 44.93 50.01
C LYS A 368 59.00 45.79 51.15
N THR A 369 60.22 46.29 50.99
CA THR A 369 60.90 47.08 51.98
C THR A 369 61.16 48.54 51.51
N ARG A 370 61.13 49.47 52.44
CA ARG A 370 61.66 50.84 52.26
C ARG A 370 62.57 51.16 53.38
N THR A 371 63.50 52.07 53.15
CA THR A 371 64.48 52.49 54.15
C THR A 371 64.34 53.97 54.43
N GLU A 372 64.63 54.35 55.64
CA GLU A 372 64.84 55.75 56.08
C GLU A 372 66.13 55.84 56.80
N ALA A 373 66.82 57.00 56.63
CA ALA A 373 68.08 57.27 57.33
C ALA A 373 67.81 57.56 58.80
N VAL A 374 68.60 57.02 59.66
CA VAL A 374 68.65 57.37 61.07
C VAL A 374 69.86 58.29 61.30
N ALA A 375 69.68 59.47 61.82
CA ALA A 375 70.70 60.47 61.95
C ALA A 375 71.94 59.94 62.75
N ALA A 376 73.12 60.33 62.34
CA ALA A 376 74.40 60.04 63.05
C ALA A 376 74.32 60.55 64.48
N LEU A 377 74.88 59.80 65.43
CA LEU A 377 74.86 60.11 66.89
C LEU A 377 75.56 61.35 67.25
N GLY A 378 76.53 61.85 66.39
CA GLY A 378 77.40 62.95 66.70
C GLY A 378 78.48 62.56 67.74
N HIS A 379 79.39 63.43 67.96
CA HIS A 379 80.44 63.29 69.04
C HIS A 379 79.92 63.90 70.32
N ASN A 380 79.99 63.16 71.38
CA ASN A 380 79.76 63.70 72.72
C ASN A 380 81.11 63.74 73.44
N TYR A 381 81.68 64.92 73.47
CA TYR A 381 82.98 65.16 74.14
C TYR A 381 82.76 65.35 75.66
N SER A 382 83.49 64.60 76.46
CA SER A 382 83.50 64.80 77.87
C SER A 382 84.08 66.21 78.20
N SER A 383 83.43 66.89 79.10
CA SER A 383 83.85 68.18 79.59
C SER A 383 84.95 68.09 80.70
N ASP A 384 85.27 66.84 81.04
CA ASP A 384 86.27 66.67 82.11
C ASP A 384 87.66 66.58 81.53
N TRP A 385 88.42 67.50 81.98
CA TRP A 385 89.93 67.65 81.83
C TRP A 385 90.61 66.96 82.98
#